data_32664c63fca7554b609325bee700f72d
#
_entry.id   32664c63fca7554b609325bee700f72d
#
_cell.length_a   1.000
_cell.length_b   1.000
_cell.length_c   1.000
_cell.angle_alpha   90.00
_cell.angle_beta   90.00
_cell.angle_gamma   90.00
#
_symmetry.space_group_name_H-M   'P 1'
#
loop_
_entity.id
_entity.type
_entity.pdbx_description
1 polymer ?
#
loop_
_entity_poly.entity_id
_entity_poly.type
_entity_poly.pdbx_seq_one_letter_code
_entity_poly.pdbx_strand_id
1 'polypeptide(L)'
;MFKEVADIKTSDQLHLPVPEAKFETVVVKPSDIQKEMVQNLSERAAKVHSGTVDASEDNMLCITNDGRKIGLDQRLMNPLLPDDPASKLNACVRNVLQIWEDGREQKLTQLLFCDLSTPKKRWAVQCL
;
A
#
# COMPACT_ATOMS: atom_id res chain seq x y z
N MET A 1 -15.56 25.50 -17.65
CA MET A 1 -15.89 26.12 -16.34
C MET A 1 -14.67 26.36 -15.46
N PHE A 2 -13.82 25.37 -15.10
CA PHE A 2 -12.60 25.65 -14.29
C PHE A 2 -11.58 26.56 -14.98
N LYS A 3 -11.36 26.40 -16.29
CA LYS A 3 -10.40 27.21 -17.06
C LYS A 3 -10.77 28.69 -17.21
N GLU A 4 -11.99 29.07 -16.89
CA GLU A 4 -12.49 30.45 -16.97
C GLU A 4 -12.22 31.25 -15.71
N VAL A 5 -11.98 30.55 -14.57
CA VAL A 5 -11.81 31.15 -13.25
C VAL A 5 -10.47 30.84 -12.58
N ALA A 6 -9.63 30.01 -13.22
CA ALA A 6 -8.33 29.61 -12.69
C ALA A 6 -7.25 29.65 -13.79
N ASP A 7 -6.10 30.24 -13.48
CA ASP A 7 -4.90 30.15 -14.31
C ASP A 7 -4.21 28.81 -14.06
N ILE A 8 -4.44 27.87 -14.99
CA ILE A 8 -3.91 26.51 -14.89
C ILE A 8 -2.63 26.43 -15.73
N LYS A 9 -1.51 26.19 -15.09
CA LYS A 9 -0.22 25.89 -15.73
C LYS A 9 0.15 24.44 -15.49
N THR A 10 0.48 23.75 -16.55
CA THR A 10 1.09 22.40 -16.48
C THR A 10 2.58 22.50 -16.23
N SER A 11 3.20 21.43 -15.74
CA SER A 11 4.65 21.36 -15.49
C SER A 11 5.47 21.71 -16.75
N ASP A 12 5.01 21.29 -17.93
CA ASP A 12 5.64 21.56 -19.22
C ASP A 12 5.64 23.07 -19.57
N GLN A 13 4.59 23.80 -19.16
CA GLN A 13 4.48 25.23 -19.39
C GLN A 13 5.31 26.06 -18.40
N LEU A 14 5.62 25.49 -17.24
CA LEU A 14 6.40 26.14 -16.20
C LEU A 14 7.90 25.98 -16.37
N HIS A 15 8.34 25.09 -17.24
CA HIS A 15 9.77 24.76 -17.46
C HIS A 15 10.55 24.57 -16.15
N LEU A 16 9.91 23.94 -15.16
CA LEU A 16 10.55 23.70 -13.86
C LEU A 16 11.71 22.70 -14.02
N PRO A 17 12.82 22.90 -13.31
CA PRO A 17 13.88 21.92 -13.26
C PRO A 17 13.41 20.69 -12.48
N VAL A 18 12.80 19.74 -13.19
CA VAL A 18 12.33 18.49 -12.63
C VAL A 18 13.44 17.45 -12.73
N PRO A 19 13.80 16.75 -11.64
CA PRO A 19 14.76 15.66 -11.69
C PRO A 19 14.30 14.55 -12.63
N GLU A 20 15.23 13.91 -13.32
CA GLU A 20 14.92 12.72 -14.08
C GLU A 20 14.54 11.58 -13.15
N ALA A 21 13.34 11.00 -13.35
CA ALA A 21 12.84 9.92 -12.52
C ALA A 21 13.14 8.56 -13.14
N LYS A 22 13.78 7.69 -12.37
CA LYS A 22 13.95 6.28 -12.71
C LYS A 22 12.88 5.47 -11.96
N PHE A 23 12.03 4.78 -12.73
CA PHE A 23 10.95 3.96 -12.17
C PHE A 23 11.37 2.50 -12.12
N GLU A 24 11.33 1.92 -10.93
CA GLU A 24 11.59 0.50 -10.72
C GLU A 24 10.37 -0.15 -10.05
N THR A 25 9.90 -1.26 -10.63
CA THR A 25 8.78 -2.01 -10.07
C THR A 25 9.29 -3.29 -9.43
N VAL A 26 9.15 -3.39 -8.11
CA VAL A 26 9.48 -4.60 -7.36
C VAL A 26 8.22 -5.46 -7.22
N VAL A 27 8.25 -6.66 -7.84
CA VAL A 27 7.14 -7.61 -7.81
C VAL A 27 7.48 -8.77 -6.88
N VAL A 28 6.57 -9.11 -5.98
CA VAL A 28 6.67 -10.25 -5.08
C VAL A 28 5.54 -11.24 -5.33
N LYS A 29 5.80 -12.53 -5.08
CA LYS A 29 4.77 -13.56 -5.18
C LYS A 29 3.94 -13.60 -3.89
N PRO A 30 2.61 -13.76 -3.98
CA PRO A 30 1.77 -13.90 -2.81
C PRO A 30 2.05 -15.23 -2.10
N SER A 31 1.94 -15.24 -0.75
CA SER A 31 1.97 -16.46 0.05
C SER A 31 0.73 -17.33 -0.24
N ASP A 32 0.78 -18.61 0.14
CA ASP A 32 -0.39 -19.48 -0.05
C ASP A 32 -1.55 -19.04 0.85
N ILE A 33 -1.27 -18.51 2.02
CA ILE A 33 -2.27 -17.89 2.90
C ILE A 33 -2.95 -16.70 2.21
N GLN A 34 -2.17 -15.82 1.57
CA GLN A 34 -2.74 -14.68 0.83
C GLN A 34 -3.62 -15.14 -0.35
N LYS A 35 -3.23 -16.20 -1.05
CA LYS A 35 -4.05 -16.77 -2.14
C LYS A 35 -5.39 -17.28 -1.62
N GLU A 36 -5.39 -18.01 -0.51
CA GLU A 36 -6.60 -18.49 0.14
C GLU A 36 -7.51 -17.33 0.60
N MET A 37 -6.92 -16.29 1.21
CA MET A 37 -7.66 -15.09 1.58
C MET A 37 -8.29 -14.39 0.37
N VAL A 38 -7.60 -14.31 -0.75
CA VAL A 38 -8.14 -13.71 -1.99
C VAL A 38 -9.27 -14.57 -2.55
N GLN A 39 -9.17 -15.89 -2.48
CA GLN A 39 -10.26 -16.80 -2.84
C GLN A 39 -11.51 -16.52 -2.00
N ASN A 40 -11.35 -16.41 -0.68
CA ASN A 40 -12.43 -16.05 0.23
C ASN A 40 -13.07 -14.69 -0.12
N LEU A 41 -12.27 -13.68 -0.47
CA LEU A 41 -12.80 -12.38 -0.91
C LEU A 41 -13.64 -12.52 -2.19
N SER A 42 -13.20 -13.36 -3.13
CA SER A 42 -13.93 -13.62 -4.37
C SER A 42 -15.30 -14.25 -4.10
N GLU A 43 -15.36 -15.22 -3.18
CA GLU A 43 -16.60 -15.86 -2.76
C GLU A 43 -17.55 -14.88 -2.05
N ARG A 44 -17.02 -14.03 -1.17
CA ARG A 44 -17.79 -12.97 -0.51
C ARG A 44 -18.35 -11.98 -1.53
N ALA A 45 -17.54 -11.56 -2.50
CA ALA A 45 -17.96 -10.66 -3.57
C ALA A 45 -19.10 -11.26 -4.42
N ALA A 46 -19.02 -12.55 -4.73
CA ALA A 46 -20.09 -13.26 -5.44
C ALA A 46 -21.40 -13.28 -4.64
N LYS A 47 -21.36 -13.51 -3.32
CA LYS A 47 -22.52 -13.48 -2.43
C LYS A 47 -23.15 -12.08 -2.34
N VAL A 48 -22.34 -11.03 -2.22
CA VAL A 48 -22.82 -9.65 -2.21
C VAL A 48 -23.46 -9.30 -3.56
N HIS A 49 -22.83 -9.71 -4.66
CA HIS A 49 -23.36 -9.44 -5.99
C HIS A 49 -24.70 -10.17 -6.27
N SER A 50 -24.86 -11.37 -5.75
CA SER A 50 -26.12 -12.14 -5.86
C SER A 50 -27.23 -11.66 -4.91
N GLY A 51 -26.95 -10.71 -4.02
CA GLY A 51 -27.91 -10.21 -3.03
C GLY A 51 -28.27 -11.20 -1.92
N THR A 52 -27.45 -12.22 -1.71
CA THR A 52 -27.68 -13.24 -0.67
C THR A 52 -27.21 -12.83 0.72
N VAL A 53 -26.52 -11.70 0.83
CA VAL A 53 -25.99 -11.16 2.10
C VAL A 53 -26.50 -9.74 2.26
N ASP A 54 -26.93 -9.39 3.48
CA ASP A 54 -27.36 -8.04 3.79
C ASP A 54 -26.18 -7.06 3.74
N ALA A 55 -26.40 -5.87 3.19
CA ALA A 55 -25.36 -4.85 3.06
C ALA A 55 -24.79 -4.35 4.39
N SER A 56 -25.49 -4.58 5.51
CA SER A 56 -25.02 -4.31 6.87
C SER A 56 -24.07 -5.37 7.39
N GLU A 57 -24.12 -6.59 6.88
CA GLU A 57 -23.24 -7.70 7.25
C GLU A 57 -21.97 -7.69 6.41
N ASP A 58 -22.10 -7.57 5.09
CA ASP A 58 -20.97 -7.47 4.17
C ASP A 58 -21.32 -6.66 2.90
N ASN A 59 -20.35 -5.97 2.36
CA ASN A 59 -20.53 -5.14 1.17
C ASN A 59 -19.22 -4.96 0.41
N MET A 60 -19.31 -4.48 -0.84
CA MET A 60 -18.14 -4.30 -1.70
C MET A 60 -17.08 -3.35 -1.11
N LEU A 61 -17.48 -2.38 -0.26
CA LEU A 61 -16.53 -1.47 0.40
C LEU A 61 -15.69 -2.22 1.45
N CYS A 62 -16.32 -3.07 2.26
CA CYS A 62 -15.63 -3.94 3.23
C CYS A 62 -14.67 -4.88 2.51
N ILE A 63 -15.13 -5.56 1.45
CA ILE A 63 -14.33 -6.50 0.65
C ILE A 63 -13.13 -5.80 0.03
N THR A 64 -13.32 -4.61 -0.54
CA THR A 64 -12.23 -3.82 -1.14
C THR A 64 -11.20 -3.40 -0.09
N ASN A 65 -11.67 -2.98 1.09
CA ASN A 65 -10.77 -2.60 2.18
C ASN A 65 -9.96 -3.81 2.71
N ASP A 66 -10.60 -4.96 2.85
CA ASP A 66 -9.92 -6.20 3.23
C ASP A 66 -8.90 -6.63 2.16
N GLY A 67 -9.27 -6.52 0.89
CA GLY A 67 -8.35 -6.78 -0.23
C GLY A 67 -7.10 -5.90 -0.20
N ARG A 68 -7.25 -4.62 0.12
CA ARG A 68 -6.11 -3.70 0.30
C ARG A 68 -5.20 -4.13 1.45
N LYS A 69 -5.77 -4.56 2.58
CA LYS A 69 -5.01 -5.06 3.73
C LYS A 69 -4.24 -6.34 3.37
N ILE A 70 -4.91 -7.32 2.75
CA ILE A 70 -4.30 -8.58 2.32
C ILE A 70 -3.18 -8.31 1.31
N GLY A 71 -3.40 -7.39 0.38
CA GLY A 71 -2.40 -7.00 -0.62
C GLY A 71 -1.16 -6.31 -0.05
N LEU A 72 -1.25 -5.74 1.15
CA LEU A 72 -0.11 -5.17 1.86
C LEU A 72 0.57 -6.21 2.76
N ASP A 73 -0.17 -6.77 3.72
CA ASP A 73 0.34 -7.77 4.66
C ASP A 73 -0.82 -8.58 5.25
N GLN A 74 -0.71 -9.91 5.20
CA GLN A 74 -1.73 -10.84 5.74
C GLN A 74 -2.02 -10.62 7.23
N ARG A 75 -1.05 -10.12 8.00
CA ARG A 75 -1.19 -9.83 9.44
C ARG A 75 -2.11 -8.66 9.74
N LEU A 76 -2.43 -7.83 8.75
CA LEU A 76 -3.45 -6.78 8.90
C LEU A 76 -4.87 -7.34 9.00
N MET A 77 -5.08 -8.58 8.53
CA MET A 77 -6.33 -9.31 8.69
C MET A 77 -6.34 -10.12 9.98
N ASN A 78 -5.25 -10.80 10.26
CA ASN A 78 -5.10 -11.60 11.48
C ASN A 78 -3.66 -11.48 12.00
N PRO A 79 -3.43 -10.76 13.12
CA PRO A 79 -2.11 -10.56 13.71
C PRO A 79 -1.39 -11.84 14.17
N LEU A 80 -2.10 -12.96 14.29
CA LEU A 80 -1.54 -14.25 14.68
C LEU A 80 -0.88 -15.00 13.52
N LEU A 81 -1.06 -14.53 12.28
CA LEU A 81 -0.44 -15.16 11.14
C LEU A 81 1.07 -14.93 11.13
N PRO A 82 1.83 -15.92 10.63
CA PRO A 82 3.28 -15.81 10.56
C PRO A 82 3.72 -14.68 9.62
N ASP A 83 4.91 -14.15 9.89
CA ASP A 83 5.58 -13.28 8.93
C ASP A 83 6.00 -14.07 7.70
N ASP A 84 5.78 -13.50 6.52
CA ASP A 84 6.29 -14.04 5.27
C ASP A 84 7.54 -13.26 4.85
N PRO A 85 8.75 -13.86 4.91
CA PRO A 85 9.99 -13.19 4.50
C PRO A 85 10.01 -12.72 3.05
N ALA A 86 9.17 -13.32 2.19
CA ALA A 86 9.00 -12.93 0.79
C ALA A 86 7.91 -11.89 0.58
N SER A 87 7.26 -11.41 1.65
CA SER A 87 6.17 -10.45 1.57
C SER A 87 6.59 -9.13 0.92
N LYS A 88 5.60 -8.41 0.40
CA LYS A 88 5.77 -7.05 -0.13
C LYS A 88 6.38 -6.10 0.90
N LEU A 89 5.96 -6.22 2.17
CA LEU A 89 6.49 -5.39 3.25
C LEU A 89 7.97 -5.65 3.48
N ASN A 90 8.36 -6.92 3.59
CA ASN A 90 9.76 -7.31 3.79
C ASN A 90 10.65 -6.96 2.58
N ALA A 91 10.11 -7.07 1.36
CA ALA A 91 10.81 -6.60 0.16
C ALA A 91 11.03 -5.07 0.18
N CYS A 92 10.01 -4.32 0.60
CA CYS A 92 10.13 -2.86 0.77
C CYS A 92 11.17 -2.48 1.81
N VAL A 93 11.18 -3.14 2.97
CA VAL A 93 12.15 -2.88 4.05
C VAL A 93 13.58 -3.16 3.56
N ARG A 94 13.82 -4.28 2.87
CA ARG A 94 15.14 -4.58 2.31
C ARG A 94 15.59 -3.53 1.30
N ASN A 95 14.69 -3.08 0.43
CA ASN A 95 14.99 -2.07 -0.57
C ASN A 95 15.32 -0.71 0.07
N VAL A 96 14.52 -0.30 1.06
CA VAL A 96 14.78 0.93 1.84
C VAL A 96 16.12 0.87 2.55
N LEU A 97 16.46 -0.27 3.16
CA LEU A 97 17.74 -0.45 3.84
C LEU A 97 18.92 -0.37 2.85
N GLN A 98 18.80 -1.05 1.71
CA GLN A 98 19.83 -1.02 0.66
C GLN A 98 20.09 0.40 0.15
N ILE A 99 19.02 1.14 -0.18
CA ILE A 99 19.15 2.53 -0.65
C ILE A 99 19.75 3.43 0.44
N TRP A 100 19.42 3.16 1.72
CA TRP A 100 19.99 3.90 2.84
C TRP A 100 21.50 3.64 3.00
N GLU A 101 21.93 2.38 2.87
CA GLU A 101 23.33 2.01 2.92
C GLU A 101 24.11 2.63 1.76
N ASP A 102 23.60 2.53 0.55
CA ASP A 102 24.22 3.07 -0.66
C ASP A 102 24.32 4.62 -0.63
N GLY A 103 23.33 5.27 -0.04
CA GLY A 103 23.25 6.74 0.05
C GLY A 103 23.86 7.33 1.32
N ARG A 104 24.40 6.51 2.24
CA ARG A 104 24.81 6.93 3.58
C ARG A 104 25.87 8.03 3.60
N GLU A 105 26.89 7.92 2.76
CA GLU A 105 27.97 8.90 2.70
C GLU A 105 27.50 10.24 2.15
N GLN A 106 26.56 10.22 1.22
CA GLN A 106 25.96 11.39 0.59
C GLN A 106 24.81 11.98 1.41
N LYS A 107 24.40 11.32 2.51
CA LYS A 107 23.28 11.70 3.37
C LYS A 107 21.97 11.88 2.59
N LEU A 108 21.70 10.96 1.66
CA LEU A 108 20.50 11.00 0.84
C LEU A 108 19.24 10.77 1.68
N THR A 109 18.14 11.38 1.25
CA THR A 109 16.84 11.28 1.91
C THR A 109 15.92 10.36 1.12
N GLN A 110 15.12 9.55 1.82
CA GLN A 110 14.09 8.71 1.24
C GLN A 110 12.70 9.16 1.70
N LEU A 111 11.73 9.04 0.82
CA LEU A 111 10.31 9.24 1.14
C LEU A 111 9.57 7.92 0.91
N LEU A 112 8.91 7.43 1.96
CA LEU A 112 8.07 6.24 1.91
C LEU A 112 6.61 6.63 2.05
N PHE A 113 5.81 6.35 1.02
CA PHE A 113 4.37 6.60 1.04
C PHE A 113 3.63 5.31 1.34
N CYS A 114 2.84 5.30 2.42
CA CYS A 114 1.99 4.19 2.81
C CYS A 114 0.66 4.74 3.32
N ASP A 115 -0.43 4.40 2.66
CA ASP A 115 -1.78 4.87 2.99
C ASP A 115 -2.55 3.92 3.94
N LEU A 116 -1.99 2.73 4.20
CA LEU A 116 -2.49 1.76 5.17
C LEU A 116 -1.54 1.65 6.36
N SER A 117 -2.10 1.26 7.51
CA SER A 117 -1.32 1.01 8.74
C SER A 117 -0.53 2.21 9.24
N THR A 118 -1.04 3.42 9.03
CA THR A 118 -0.44 4.61 9.65
C THR A 118 -0.46 4.49 11.17
N PRO A 119 0.64 4.79 11.87
CA PRO A 119 0.70 4.73 13.32
C PRO A 119 -0.40 5.60 13.95
N LYS A 120 -1.22 5.01 14.82
CA LYS A 120 -2.16 5.77 15.63
C LYS A 120 -1.37 6.49 16.73
N LYS A 121 -1.78 7.69 17.16
CA LYS A 121 -1.13 8.53 18.19
C LYS A 121 -0.76 7.79 19.51
N ARG A 122 -1.25 6.57 19.71
CA ARG A 122 -1.05 5.76 20.91
C ARG A 122 0.29 5.00 20.93
N TRP A 123 0.99 4.96 19.81
CA TRP A 123 2.34 4.37 19.70
C TRP A 123 3.35 5.51 19.49
N ALA A 124 3.51 6.34 20.53
CA ALA A 124 4.73 7.10 20.63
C ALA A 124 5.84 6.05 20.81
N VAL A 125 6.60 5.80 19.75
CA VAL A 125 7.87 5.10 19.87
C VAL A 125 8.71 5.97 20.80
N GLN A 126 8.87 5.55 22.05
CA GLN A 126 9.92 6.09 22.90
C GLN A 126 11.23 5.68 22.22
N CYS A 127 11.82 6.62 21.50
CA CYS A 127 13.22 6.48 21.11
C CYS A 127 14.05 6.48 22.38
N LEU A 128 14.59 5.34 22.74
CA LEU A 128 15.69 5.21 23.69
C LEU A 128 16.97 5.69 23.03
#